data_97c244dc454233e89e8e086f143417b0
#
_entry.id   97c244dc454233e89e8e086f143417b0
#
_cell.length_a   1.000
_cell.length_b   1.000
_cell.length_c   1.000
_cell.angle_alpha   90.00
_cell.angle_beta   90.00
_cell.angle_gamma   90.00
#
_symmetry.space_group_name_H-M   'P 1'
#
loop_
_entity.id
_entity.type
_entity.pdbx_description
1 polymer ?
#
loop_
_entity_poly.entity_id
_entity_poly.type
_entity_poly.pdbx_seq_one_letter_code
_entity_poly.pdbx_strand_id
1 'polypeptide(L)'
;MRTHMAAQVVARLGKFRGEQLWGSQLNVTIFPNLQFLPGLNWLRIYHPKGPGKFEQWTWALVEKAMPDALKRQVLDNQLLTFGPAGLFDNDDGDNLAACTEQSRGWRTSQMEIFTHMAIGHSGTRPGLPGDIATGIISEHNQRYFYRRWQEHMAASNWAEVPQYNLNPRGAEHA
;
A
#
# COMPACT_ATOMS: atom_id res chain seq x y z
N MET A 1 7.75 2.21 -23.80
CA MET A 1 7.80 3.07 -22.62
C MET A 1 8.36 2.37 -21.38
N ARG A 2 7.80 1.24 -20.93
CA ARG A 2 8.31 0.48 -19.77
C ARG A 2 9.83 0.23 -19.84
N THR A 3 10.34 -0.25 -20.96
CA THR A 3 11.77 -0.60 -21.11
C THR A 3 12.72 0.60 -21.00
N HIS A 4 12.31 1.75 -21.52
CA HIS A 4 13.13 2.96 -21.47
C HIS A 4 13.19 3.56 -20.06
N MET A 5 12.05 3.60 -19.38
CA MET A 5 11.99 4.07 -17.99
C MET A 5 12.70 3.12 -17.04
N ALA A 6 12.63 1.80 -17.27
CA ALA A 6 13.33 0.82 -16.45
C ALA A 6 14.84 1.05 -16.41
N ALA A 7 15.44 1.31 -17.58
CA ALA A 7 16.86 1.61 -17.67
C ALA A 7 17.25 2.87 -16.89
N GLN A 8 16.45 3.93 -16.98
CA GLN A 8 16.68 5.17 -16.23
C GLN A 8 16.54 4.98 -14.71
N VAL A 9 15.54 4.21 -14.28
CA VAL A 9 15.33 3.90 -12.86
C VAL A 9 16.49 3.08 -12.31
N VAL A 10 16.96 2.07 -13.04
CA VAL A 10 18.12 1.27 -12.67
C VAL A 10 19.40 2.13 -12.62
N ALA A 11 19.59 3.03 -13.59
CA ALA A 11 20.74 3.93 -13.60
C ALA A 11 20.77 4.88 -12.39
N ARG A 12 19.59 5.33 -11.91
CA ARG A 12 19.47 6.26 -10.77
C ARG A 12 19.53 5.59 -9.40
N LEU A 13 18.93 4.40 -9.26
CA LEU A 13 18.73 3.72 -7.97
C LEU A 13 19.66 2.52 -7.78
N GLY A 14 20.46 2.18 -8.79
CA GLY A 14 21.20 0.93 -8.84
C GLY A 14 20.33 -0.26 -9.26
N LYS A 15 20.98 -1.33 -9.72
CA LYS A 15 20.33 -2.50 -10.28
C LYS A 15 19.30 -3.10 -9.31
N PHE A 16 19.71 -3.35 -8.07
CA PHE A 16 18.87 -4.02 -7.07
C PHE A 16 17.56 -3.24 -6.78
N ARG A 17 17.65 -1.95 -6.43
CA ARG A 17 16.48 -1.12 -6.14
C ARG A 17 15.64 -0.85 -7.37
N GLY A 18 16.28 -0.65 -8.51
CA GLY A 18 15.58 -0.41 -9.76
C GLY A 18 14.76 -1.63 -10.20
N GLU A 19 15.31 -2.83 -10.08
CA GLU A 19 14.59 -4.07 -10.39
C GLU A 19 13.43 -4.32 -9.42
N GLN A 20 13.59 -4.04 -8.13
CA GLN A 20 12.52 -4.15 -7.14
C GLN A 20 11.34 -3.22 -7.46
N LEU A 21 11.62 -1.95 -7.75
CA LEU A 21 10.60 -0.97 -8.11
C LEU A 21 9.84 -1.34 -9.39
N TRP A 22 10.54 -1.95 -10.34
CA TRP A 22 9.99 -2.24 -11.66
C TRP A 22 9.38 -3.63 -11.79
N GLY A 23 9.91 -4.59 -11.06
CA GLY A 23 9.46 -5.99 -11.09
C GLY A 23 8.31 -6.31 -10.16
N SER A 24 8.01 -5.44 -9.20
CA SER A 24 6.99 -5.68 -8.20
C SER A 24 5.72 -4.90 -8.53
N GLN A 25 4.57 -5.54 -8.42
CA GLN A 25 3.32 -4.81 -8.26
C GLN A 25 3.31 -4.25 -6.83
N LEU A 26 3.77 -3.03 -6.70
CA LEU A 26 3.81 -2.37 -5.40
C LEU A 26 2.44 -1.78 -5.10
N ASN A 27 1.88 -2.21 -3.98
CA ASN A 27 0.78 -1.54 -3.32
C ASN A 27 1.32 -1.03 -1.99
N VAL A 28 1.54 0.27 -1.90
CA VAL A 28 2.17 0.90 -0.75
C VAL A 28 1.09 1.54 0.12
N THR A 29 0.98 1.09 1.34
CA THR A 29 0.15 1.74 2.35
C THR A 29 1.03 2.51 3.31
N ILE A 30 0.76 3.79 3.47
CA ILE A 30 1.38 4.66 4.46
C ILE A 30 0.32 4.89 5.54
N PHE A 31 0.58 4.31 6.71
CA PHE A 31 -0.35 4.41 7.84
C PHE A 31 -0.63 5.87 8.21
N PRO A 32 -1.87 6.26 8.53
CA PRO A 32 -3.03 5.38 8.67
C PRO A 32 -3.88 5.21 7.40
N ASN A 33 -3.85 6.12 6.44
CA ASN A 33 -4.90 6.21 5.43
C ASN A 33 -4.44 6.62 4.02
N LEU A 34 -3.15 6.65 3.77
CA LEU A 34 -2.60 6.97 2.45
C LEU A 34 -2.17 5.69 1.73
N GLN A 35 -2.61 5.54 0.49
CA GLN A 35 -2.23 4.43 -0.38
C GLN A 35 -1.62 4.97 -1.68
N PHE A 36 -0.56 4.32 -2.13
CA PHE A 36 0.08 4.63 -3.39
C PHE A 36 0.31 3.36 -4.21
N LEU A 37 -0.12 3.36 -5.47
CA LEU A 37 0.08 2.27 -6.43
C LEU A 37 0.99 2.75 -7.56
N PRO A 38 2.30 2.57 -7.43
CA PRO A 38 3.28 3.09 -8.41
C PRO A 38 3.07 2.56 -9.84
N GLY A 39 2.69 1.28 -9.97
CA GLY A 39 2.47 0.66 -11.27
C GLY A 39 1.28 1.20 -12.05
N LEU A 40 0.32 1.78 -11.34
CA LEU A 40 -0.89 2.37 -11.89
C LEU A 40 -0.92 3.90 -11.71
N ASN A 41 0.08 4.45 -11.04
CA ASN A 41 0.23 5.88 -10.75
C ASN A 41 -0.99 6.49 -10.03
N TRP A 42 -1.49 5.79 -9.03
CA TRP A 42 -2.57 6.25 -8.19
C TRP A 42 -2.07 6.67 -6.82
N LEU A 43 -2.60 7.80 -6.34
CA LEU A 43 -2.51 8.21 -4.95
C LEU A 43 -3.91 8.27 -4.38
N ARG A 44 -4.14 7.61 -3.24
CA ARG A 44 -5.44 7.54 -2.58
C ARG A 44 -5.35 7.93 -1.12
N ILE A 45 -6.37 8.63 -0.64
CA ILE A 45 -6.57 8.90 0.78
C ILE A 45 -7.97 8.43 1.17
N TYR A 46 -8.03 7.71 2.27
CA TYR A 46 -9.28 7.27 2.86
C TYR A 46 -9.63 8.21 4.03
N HIS A 47 -10.69 8.98 3.88
CA HIS A 47 -11.17 9.91 4.90
C HIS A 47 -12.29 9.27 5.73
N PRO A 48 -12.07 8.96 7.01
CA PRO A 48 -13.12 8.45 7.89
C PRO A 48 -14.28 9.44 7.98
N LYS A 49 -15.50 8.95 7.84
CA LYS A 49 -16.76 9.71 7.96
C LYS A 49 -17.68 9.13 9.03
N GLY A 50 -17.08 8.48 10.01
CA GLY A 50 -17.76 7.80 11.10
C GLY A 50 -17.60 6.28 11.06
N PRO A 51 -18.18 5.56 12.04
CA PRO A 51 -18.10 4.11 12.08
C PRO A 51 -18.71 3.47 10.83
N GLY A 52 -17.92 2.69 10.11
CA GLY A 52 -18.38 1.98 8.92
C GLY A 52 -18.57 2.82 7.67
N LYS A 53 -18.03 4.05 7.64
CA LYS A 53 -18.06 4.91 6.45
C LYS A 53 -16.73 5.62 6.25
N PHE A 54 -16.29 5.68 5.02
CA PHE A 54 -15.18 6.54 4.60
C PHE A 54 -15.46 7.13 3.22
N GLU A 55 -14.78 8.20 2.92
CA GLU A 55 -14.73 8.83 1.61
C GLU A 55 -13.35 8.59 1.01
N GLN A 56 -13.29 8.08 -0.20
CA GLN A 56 -12.05 7.84 -0.91
C GLN A 56 -11.78 8.99 -1.89
N TRP A 57 -10.65 9.64 -1.72
CA TRP A 57 -10.14 10.59 -2.68
C TRP A 57 -9.01 9.96 -3.45
N THR A 58 -9.08 10.04 -4.76
CA THR A 58 -8.10 9.41 -5.65
C THR A 58 -7.56 10.42 -6.64
N TRP A 59 -6.25 10.48 -6.76
CA TRP A 59 -5.55 11.27 -7.77
C TRP A 59 -4.84 10.37 -8.74
N ALA A 60 -5.09 10.59 -10.02
CA ALA A 60 -4.33 10.01 -11.11
C ALA A 60 -3.05 10.84 -11.32
N LEU A 61 -1.91 10.19 -11.23
CA LEU A 61 -0.61 10.84 -11.42
C LEU A 61 -0.09 10.55 -12.82
N VAL A 62 0.34 11.59 -13.53
CA VAL A 62 1.00 11.47 -14.82
C VAL A 62 2.32 12.21 -14.80
N GLU A 63 3.32 11.68 -15.48
CA GLU A 63 4.60 12.34 -15.58
C GLU A 63 4.48 13.64 -16.39
N LYS A 64 4.99 14.74 -15.85
CA LYS A 64 4.90 16.07 -16.48
C LYS A 64 5.51 16.10 -17.87
N ALA A 65 6.62 15.41 -18.09
CA ALA A 65 7.33 15.35 -19.35
C ALA A 65 6.75 14.35 -20.36
N MET A 66 5.73 13.59 -19.98
CA MET A 66 5.09 12.61 -20.88
C MET A 66 4.35 13.33 -22.02
N PRO A 67 4.40 12.82 -23.25
CA PRO A 67 3.60 13.33 -24.37
C PRO A 67 2.09 13.31 -24.04
N ASP A 68 1.36 14.34 -24.47
CA ASP A 68 -0.05 14.51 -24.09
C ASP A 68 -0.96 13.36 -24.56
N ALA A 69 -0.68 12.77 -25.71
CA ALA A 69 -1.40 11.60 -26.18
C ALA A 69 -1.26 10.41 -25.22
N LEU A 70 -0.05 10.20 -24.67
CA LEU A 70 0.19 9.15 -23.68
C LEU A 70 -0.40 9.48 -22.32
N LYS A 71 -0.37 10.76 -21.90
CA LYS A 71 -1.07 11.18 -20.68
C LYS A 71 -2.54 10.83 -20.74
N ARG A 72 -3.19 11.14 -21.87
CA ARG A 72 -4.61 10.81 -22.07
C ARG A 72 -4.87 9.32 -21.97
N GLN A 73 -4.08 8.49 -22.65
CA GLN A 73 -4.22 7.04 -22.56
C GLN A 73 -4.06 6.51 -21.12
N VAL A 74 -3.10 7.04 -20.38
CA VAL A 74 -2.90 6.69 -18.97
C VAL A 74 -4.11 7.06 -18.13
N LEU A 75 -4.64 8.28 -18.29
CA LEU A 75 -5.82 8.75 -17.56
C LEU A 75 -7.07 7.93 -17.92
N ASP A 76 -7.30 7.67 -19.20
CA ASP A 76 -8.43 6.87 -19.66
C ASP A 76 -8.35 5.43 -19.09
N ASN A 77 -7.19 4.81 -19.12
CA ASN A 77 -6.98 3.50 -18.52
C ASN A 77 -7.19 3.50 -17.01
N GLN A 78 -6.75 4.55 -16.34
CA GLN A 78 -6.97 4.70 -14.90
C GLN A 78 -8.47 4.84 -14.58
N LEU A 79 -9.21 5.65 -15.32
CA LEU A 79 -10.65 5.82 -15.12
C LEU A 79 -11.42 4.51 -15.37
N LEU A 80 -11.04 3.75 -16.40
CA LEU A 80 -11.66 2.47 -16.72
C LEU A 80 -11.38 1.38 -15.68
N THR A 81 -10.25 1.44 -15.01
CA THR A 81 -9.84 0.40 -14.03
C THR A 81 -10.27 0.75 -12.60
N PHE A 82 -9.87 1.91 -12.11
CA PHE A 82 -10.03 2.33 -10.71
C PHE A 82 -10.76 3.66 -10.55
N GLY A 83 -11.47 4.12 -11.56
CA GLY A 83 -12.36 5.27 -11.44
C GLY A 83 -13.65 4.93 -10.69
N PRO A 84 -14.50 5.90 -10.38
CA PRO A 84 -15.76 5.68 -9.65
C PRO A 84 -16.73 4.70 -10.31
N ALA A 85 -16.61 4.51 -11.63
CA ALA A 85 -17.31 3.50 -12.41
C ALA A 85 -16.36 2.50 -13.07
N GLY A 86 -15.17 2.36 -12.50
CA GLY A 86 -14.12 1.49 -13.01
C GLY A 86 -14.37 0.03 -12.66
N LEU A 87 -13.77 -0.85 -13.44
CA LEU A 87 -14.00 -2.30 -13.34
C LEU A 87 -13.60 -2.89 -11.96
N PHE A 88 -12.55 -2.36 -11.34
CA PHE A 88 -12.01 -2.94 -10.10
C PHE A 88 -12.52 -2.26 -8.82
N ASP A 89 -12.72 -0.94 -8.82
CA ASP A 89 -13.13 -0.22 -7.61
C ASP A 89 -14.56 -0.54 -7.16
N ASN A 90 -15.44 -0.89 -8.07
CA ASN A 90 -16.82 -1.25 -7.72
C ASN A 90 -16.86 -2.57 -6.94
N ASP A 91 -16.11 -3.58 -7.36
CA ASP A 91 -16.03 -4.86 -6.65
C ASP A 91 -15.41 -4.68 -5.26
N ASP A 92 -14.37 -3.87 -5.13
CA ASP A 92 -13.76 -3.53 -3.85
C ASP A 92 -14.74 -2.79 -2.94
N GLY A 93 -15.51 -1.85 -3.47
CA GLY A 93 -16.51 -1.08 -2.74
C GLY A 93 -17.61 -1.98 -2.15
N ASP A 94 -18.12 -2.90 -2.94
CA ASP A 94 -19.15 -3.86 -2.51
C ASP A 94 -18.61 -4.81 -1.44
N ASN A 95 -17.39 -5.33 -1.63
CA ASN A 95 -16.73 -6.18 -0.64
C ASN A 95 -16.50 -5.45 0.69
N LEU A 96 -16.00 -4.22 0.67
CA LEU A 96 -15.78 -3.43 1.87
C LEU A 96 -17.10 -3.11 2.59
N ALA A 97 -18.15 -2.79 1.85
CA ALA A 97 -19.48 -2.56 2.40
C ALA A 97 -20.03 -3.84 3.06
N ALA A 98 -19.95 -4.98 2.38
CA ALA A 98 -20.38 -6.26 2.88
C ALA A 98 -19.60 -6.67 4.16
N CYS A 99 -18.29 -6.51 4.19
CA CYS A 99 -17.47 -6.76 5.38
C CYS A 99 -17.90 -5.87 6.56
N THR A 100 -18.19 -4.59 6.29
CA THR A 100 -18.66 -3.65 7.31
C THR A 100 -20.01 -4.05 7.88
N GLU A 101 -20.96 -4.43 7.04
CA GLU A 101 -22.28 -4.90 7.49
C GLU A 101 -22.19 -6.21 8.28
N GLN A 102 -21.39 -7.16 7.82
CA GLN A 102 -21.16 -8.43 8.53
C GLN A 102 -20.52 -8.23 9.90
N SER A 103 -19.60 -7.28 10.03
CA SER A 103 -18.91 -7.00 11.30
C SER A 103 -19.83 -6.42 12.39
N ARG A 104 -21.01 -5.91 12.03
CA ARG A 104 -22.03 -5.41 12.97
C ARG A 104 -22.81 -6.54 13.65
N GLY A 105 -22.74 -7.74 13.10
CA GLY A 105 -23.44 -8.89 13.68
C GLY A 105 -22.90 -9.28 15.06
N TRP A 106 -23.80 -9.55 16.02
CA TRP A 106 -23.37 -9.94 17.37
C TRP A 106 -22.46 -11.18 17.36
N ARG A 107 -22.78 -12.18 16.56
CA ARG A 107 -21.93 -13.36 16.43
C ARG A 107 -20.56 -13.05 15.80
N THR A 108 -20.55 -12.26 14.74
CA THR A 108 -19.32 -11.88 14.04
C THR A 108 -18.41 -11.08 14.96
N SER A 109 -18.95 -10.21 15.80
CA SER A 109 -18.17 -9.42 16.76
C SER A 109 -17.49 -10.27 17.85
N GLN A 110 -17.95 -11.51 18.05
CA GLN A 110 -17.35 -12.48 19.00
C GLN A 110 -16.36 -13.44 18.32
N MET A 111 -16.24 -13.39 17.00
CA MET A 111 -15.33 -14.25 16.27
C MET A 111 -13.90 -13.67 16.29
N GLU A 112 -12.95 -14.54 16.53
CA GLU A 112 -11.54 -14.19 16.33
C GLU A 112 -11.23 -14.10 14.84
N ILE A 113 -10.56 -13.03 14.44
CA ILE A 113 -10.07 -12.86 13.07
C ILE A 113 -8.60 -13.25 13.05
N PHE A 114 -8.28 -14.21 12.23
CA PHE A 114 -6.92 -14.73 12.11
C PHE A 114 -6.25 -14.21 10.83
N THR A 115 -5.04 -13.68 10.97
CA THR A 115 -4.18 -13.24 9.86
C THR A 115 -2.91 -14.10 9.86
N HIS A 116 -3.06 -15.37 9.50
CA HIS A 116 -2.01 -16.37 9.64
C HIS A 116 -1.22 -16.66 8.35
N MET A 117 -1.71 -16.17 7.20
CA MET A 117 -1.07 -16.48 5.91
C MET A 117 0.38 -16.01 5.89
N ALA A 118 1.28 -16.96 5.62
CA ALA A 118 2.73 -16.77 5.60
C ALA A 118 3.33 -16.23 6.93
N ILE A 119 2.74 -16.60 8.08
CA ILE A 119 3.34 -16.32 9.39
C ILE A 119 4.67 -17.10 9.51
N GLY A 120 5.72 -16.45 10.05
CA GLY A 120 7.06 -17.06 10.14
C GLY A 120 7.87 -17.04 8.84
N HIS A 121 7.29 -16.59 7.73
CA HIS A 121 7.98 -16.47 6.43
C HIS A 121 8.36 -15.02 6.10
N SER A 122 8.80 -14.29 7.11
CA SER A 122 9.31 -12.92 6.96
C SER A 122 10.61 -12.75 7.72
N GLY A 123 11.38 -11.76 7.33
CA GLY A 123 12.64 -11.41 7.97
C GLY A 123 13.33 -10.24 7.29
N THR A 124 14.43 -9.83 7.86
CA THR A 124 15.25 -8.75 7.31
C THR A 124 16.05 -9.22 6.09
N ARG A 125 16.28 -8.33 5.14
CA ARG A 125 17.19 -8.57 4.00
C ARG A 125 18.25 -7.47 3.93
N PRO A 126 19.52 -7.81 3.66
CA PRO A 126 20.57 -6.82 3.48
C PRO A 126 20.21 -5.78 2.41
N GLY A 127 20.40 -4.50 2.72
CA GLY A 127 20.11 -3.39 1.81
C GLY A 127 18.65 -2.98 1.66
N LEU A 128 17.72 -3.67 2.34
CA LEU A 128 16.31 -3.28 2.40
C LEU A 128 15.90 -2.96 3.83
N PRO A 129 15.13 -1.88 4.04
CA PRO A 129 14.61 -1.54 5.36
C PRO A 129 13.43 -2.46 5.73
N GLY A 130 13.27 -2.70 7.02
CA GLY A 130 12.12 -3.41 7.59
C GLY A 130 12.13 -4.91 7.34
N ASP A 131 11.01 -5.54 7.66
CA ASP A 131 10.78 -6.96 7.44
C ASP A 131 10.14 -7.23 6.10
N ILE A 132 10.60 -8.26 5.43
CA ILE A 132 10.14 -8.63 4.09
C ILE A 132 9.56 -10.05 4.14
N ALA A 133 8.33 -10.21 3.70
CA ALA A 133 7.74 -11.52 3.51
C ALA A 133 8.30 -12.19 2.24
N THR A 134 8.55 -13.48 2.35
CA THR A 134 8.92 -14.30 1.20
C THR A 134 7.66 -14.79 0.51
N GLY A 135 7.39 -14.29 -0.68
CA GLY A 135 6.21 -14.66 -1.47
C GLY A 135 5.26 -13.48 -1.71
N ILE A 136 4.48 -13.63 -2.78
CA ILE A 136 3.54 -12.58 -3.21
C ILE A 136 2.27 -12.61 -2.35
N ILE A 137 1.85 -13.79 -1.91
CA ILE A 137 0.62 -13.98 -1.15
C ILE A 137 0.97 -14.14 0.33
N SER A 138 0.69 -13.12 1.11
CA SER A 138 0.89 -13.12 2.56
C SER A 138 0.01 -12.05 3.21
N GLU A 139 -0.30 -12.22 4.48
CA GLU A 139 -0.96 -11.20 5.32
C GLU A 139 0.05 -10.42 6.17
N HIS A 140 1.31 -10.41 5.76
CA HIS A 140 2.38 -9.74 6.49
C HIS A 140 2.12 -8.23 6.64
N ASN A 141 1.75 -7.55 5.55
CA ASN A 141 1.48 -6.12 5.58
C ASN A 141 0.24 -5.79 6.42
N GLN A 142 -0.79 -6.64 6.38
CA GLN A 142 -1.99 -6.48 7.21
C GLN A 142 -1.67 -6.59 8.70
N ARG A 143 -0.85 -7.57 9.08
CA ARG A 143 -0.37 -7.70 10.49
C ARG A 143 0.39 -6.47 10.94
N TYR A 144 1.26 -5.91 10.09
CA TYR A 144 1.98 -4.69 10.40
C TYR A 144 1.08 -3.47 10.49
N PHE A 145 0.07 -3.37 9.64
CA PHE A 145 -0.93 -2.31 9.71
C PHE A 145 -1.67 -2.32 11.05
N TYR A 146 -2.21 -3.48 11.46
CA TYR A 146 -2.91 -3.62 12.74
C TYR A 146 -2.00 -3.45 13.95
N ARG A 147 -0.77 -3.92 13.88
CA ARG A 147 0.22 -3.66 14.91
C ARG A 147 0.46 -2.15 15.06
N ARG A 148 0.65 -1.44 13.96
CA ARG A 148 0.84 0.01 13.99
C ARG A 148 -0.37 0.74 14.54
N TRP A 149 -1.58 0.31 14.17
CA TRP A 149 -2.81 0.82 14.74
C TRP A 149 -2.86 0.61 16.26
N GLN A 150 -2.54 -0.58 16.73
CA GLN A 150 -2.52 -0.91 18.17
C GLN A 150 -1.52 -0.04 18.93
N GLU A 151 -0.33 0.18 18.41
CA GLU A 151 0.70 1.05 18.99
C GLU A 151 0.20 2.48 19.16
N HIS A 152 -0.50 3.02 18.18
CA HIS A 152 -1.09 4.35 18.27
C HIS A 152 -2.24 4.42 19.27
N MET A 153 -3.07 3.38 19.33
CA MET A 153 -4.20 3.33 20.26
C MET A 153 -3.76 3.12 21.72
N ALA A 154 -2.64 2.47 21.95
CA ALA A 154 -2.10 2.24 23.29
C ALA A 154 -1.32 3.44 23.85
N ALA A 155 -0.83 4.32 22.99
CA ALA A 155 -0.04 5.48 23.38
C ALA A 155 -0.92 6.63 23.87
N SER A 156 -0.52 7.29 24.96
CA SER A 156 -1.22 8.47 25.50
C SER A 156 -0.81 9.77 24.78
N ASN A 157 0.34 9.76 24.12
CA ASN A 157 0.87 10.90 23.36
C ASN A 157 1.84 10.43 22.25
N TRP A 158 2.21 11.33 21.35
CA TRP A 158 3.08 11.00 20.21
C TRP A 158 4.48 10.51 20.57
N ALA A 159 5.02 10.90 21.73
CA ALA A 159 6.35 10.47 22.15
C ALA A 159 6.39 8.99 22.58
N GLU A 160 5.27 8.45 22.99
CA GLU A 160 5.13 7.03 23.37
C GLU A 160 4.92 6.11 22.18
N VAL A 161 4.56 6.65 21.01
CA VAL A 161 4.42 5.84 19.81
C VAL A 161 5.80 5.37 19.33
N PRO A 162 6.03 4.05 19.18
CA PRO A 162 7.33 3.53 18.77
C PRO A 162 7.81 4.13 17.45
N GLN A 163 9.04 4.62 17.44
CA GLN A 163 9.71 5.12 16.24
C GLN A 163 10.59 4.03 15.64
N TYR A 164 10.33 3.69 14.39
CA TYR A 164 11.13 2.72 13.68
C TYR A 164 12.19 3.41 12.83
N ASN A 165 13.46 3.16 13.13
CA ASN A 165 14.53 3.65 12.28
C ASN A 165 14.64 2.73 11.05
N LEU A 166 14.07 3.18 9.95
CA LEU A 166 14.10 2.46 8.68
C LEU A 166 15.25 2.92 7.77
N ASN A 167 16.25 3.63 8.31
CA ASN A 167 17.35 4.11 7.51
C ASN A 167 18.39 2.99 7.29
N PRO A 168 18.45 2.35 6.11
CA PRO A 168 19.41 1.31 5.83
C PRO A 168 20.84 1.85 5.63
N ARG A 169 21.01 3.18 5.54
CA ARG A 169 22.34 3.82 5.35
C ARG A 169 23.16 3.89 6.63
N GLY A 170 22.54 3.70 7.80
CA GLY A 170 23.25 3.71 9.07
C GLY A 170 24.04 2.44 9.39
N ALA A 171 23.87 1.35 8.64
CA ALA A 171 24.57 0.09 8.86
C ALA A 171 25.88 -0.03 8.06
N GLU A 172 26.16 0.89 7.14
CA GLU A 172 27.39 0.86 6.32
C GLU A 172 28.55 1.70 6.90
N HIS A 173 28.33 2.37 8.04
CA HIS A 173 29.34 3.22 8.69
C HIS A 173 29.48 2.97 10.20
N ALA A 174 29.16 1.77 10.68
CA ALA A 174 29.45 1.34 12.03
C ALA A 174 30.45 0.19 12.06
#